data_5bb1a4e2d5e8c476082883eb0ff60d34
#
_entry.id   5bb1a4e2d5e8c476082883eb0ff60d34
#
_cell.length_a   1.000
_cell.length_b   1.000
_cell.length_c   1.000
_cell.angle_alpha   90.00
_cell.angle_beta   90.00
_cell.angle_gamma   90.00
#
_symmetry.space_group_name_H-M   'P 1'
#
loop_
_entity.id
_entity.type
_entity.pdbx_description
1 polymer ?
#
loop_
_entity_poly.entity_id
_entity_poly.type
_entity_poly.pdbx_seq_one_letter_code
_entity_poly.pdbx_strand_id
1 'polypeptide(L)'
;MKKILLLMTFIVFCCTSKAGTSVLRSQLVGKWRLIDENYKDCIETWEFSEDAMTQSCEFKLINDISTYSRPYYLFTGIPSKYVPSLIGQTKSGTHIIYYAEKRKIIQYYEVMSLKNDTLTLRYYADDAIGWSAGYVVLTFLRVKE
;
A
#
# COMPACT_ATOMS: atom_id res chain seq x y z
N MET A 1 30.96 -50.29 -24.11
CA MET A 1 30.95 -48.80 -24.07
C MET A 1 29.65 -48.34 -23.42
N LYS A 2 29.72 -47.91 -22.16
CA LYS A 2 28.54 -47.42 -21.41
C LYS A 2 28.29 -45.97 -21.78
N LYS A 3 27.16 -45.67 -22.40
CA LYS A 3 26.71 -44.27 -22.65
C LYS A 3 26.14 -43.71 -21.35
N ILE A 4 26.85 -42.77 -20.77
CA ILE A 4 26.36 -41.99 -19.64
C ILE A 4 25.43 -40.92 -20.20
N LEU A 5 24.13 -41.06 -19.92
CA LEU A 5 23.10 -40.06 -20.23
C LEU A 5 23.13 -39.01 -19.13
N LEU A 6 23.74 -37.85 -19.42
CA LEU A 6 23.79 -36.73 -18.53
C LEU A 6 22.41 -36.01 -18.55
N LEU A 7 21.58 -36.27 -17.53
CA LEU A 7 20.30 -35.62 -17.35
C LEU A 7 20.56 -34.23 -16.77
N MET A 8 20.61 -33.19 -17.61
CA MET A 8 20.60 -31.79 -17.17
C MET A 8 19.23 -31.42 -16.64
N THR A 9 19.06 -31.49 -15.35
CA THR A 9 17.90 -30.90 -14.65
C THR A 9 18.02 -29.38 -14.71
N PHE A 10 17.29 -28.77 -15.64
CA PHE A 10 17.06 -27.33 -15.64
C PHE A 10 16.17 -26.97 -14.44
N ILE A 11 16.77 -26.53 -13.35
CA ILE A 11 16.04 -25.88 -12.27
C ILE A 11 15.63 -24.49 -12.78
N VAL A 12 14.42 -24.41 -13.30
CA VAL A 12 13.78 -23.13 -13.59
C VAL A 12 13.50 -22.48 -12.23
N PHE A 13 14.38 -21.58 -11.82
CA PHE A 13 14.10 -20.65 -10.72
C PHE A 13 12.96 -19.73 -11.19
N CYS A 14 11.73 -20.15 -10.97
CA CYS A 14 10.57 -19.29 -11.09
C CYS A 14 10.72 -18.23 -9.99
N CYS A 15 11.28 -17.05 -10.34
CA CYS A 15 11.11 -15.85 -9.54
C CYS A 15 9.62 -15.53 -9.54
N THR A 16 8.88 -16.12 -8.61
CA THR A 16 7.53 -15.68 -8.29
C THR A 16 7.66 -14.32 -7.65
N SER A 17 7.50 -13.26 -8.45
CA SER A 17 7.20 -11.95 -7.94
C SER A 17 5.95 -12.14 -7.06
N LYS A 18 6.10 -11.99 -5.74
CA LYS A 18 4.98 -12.12 -4.82
C LYS A 18 3.95 -11.07 -5.22
N ALA A 19 2.90 -11.48 -5.89
CA ALA A 19 1.76 -10.63 -6.17
C ALA A 19 1.21 -10.11 -4.83
N GLY A 20 0.76 -8.86 -4.82
CA GLY A 20 0.19 -8.26 -3.61
C GLY A 20 -0.91 -9.13 -2.99
N THR A 21 -1.06 -9.02 -1.69
CA THR A 21 -2.07 -9.77 -0.93
C THR A 21 -3.44 -9.16 -1.19
N SER A 22 -4.41 -9.97 -1.63
CA SER A 22 -5.81 -9.52 -1.73
C SER A 22 -6.40 -9.38 -0.33
N VAL A 23 -7.01 -8.23 -0.06
CA VAL A 23 -7.71 -7.92 1.19
C VAL A 23 -9.15 -7.55 0.93
N LEU A 24 -10.02 -7.80 1.90
CA LEU A 24 -11.38 -7.30 1.91
C LEU A 24 -11.39 -5.86 2.44
N ARG A 25 -12.25 -5.01 1.88
CA ARG A 25 -12.44 -3.65 2.37
C ARG A 25 -12.81 -3.62 3.86
N SER A 26 -13.68 -4.53 4.30
CA SER A 26 -14.07 -4.66 5.71
C SER A 26 -12.91 -4.96 6.66
N GLN A 27 -11.84 -5.59 6.16
CA GLN A 27 -10.62 -5.82 6.93
C GLN A 27 -9.74 -4.58 7.00
N LEU A 28 -9.81 -3.71 5.98
CA LEU A 28 -9.03 -2.48 5.90
C LEU A 28 -9.66 -1.35 6.72
N VAL A 29 -11.00 -1.25 6.74
CA VAL A 29 -11.74 -0.21 7.48
C VAL A 29 -11.30 -0.15 8.94
N GLY A 30 -11.07 1.08 9.42
CA GLY A 30 -10.61 1.39 10.76
C GLY A 30 -9.36 2.28 10.76
N LYS A 31 -8.81 2.47 11.93
CA LYS A 31 -7.69 3.37 12.18
C LYS A 31 -6.37 2.60 12.32
N TRP A 32 -5.34 3.10 11.69
CA TRP A 32 -4.03 2.49 11.58
C TRP A 32 -2.94 3.49 11.91
N ARG A 33 -2.03 3.14 12.79
CA ARG A 33 -0.90 3.98 13.17
C ARG A 33 0.36 3.51 12.47
N LEU A 34 1.04 4.41 11.75
CA LEU A 34 2.32 4.13 11.11
C LEU A 34 3.39 3.85 12.17
N ILE A 35 4.16 2.77 11.94
CA ILE A 35 5.34 2.44 12.73
C ILE A 35 6.53 2.88 11.88
N ASP A 36 7.15 4.00 12.26
CA ASP A 36 8.37 4.45 11.62
C ASP A 36 9.31 5.03 12.69
N GLU A 37 10.46 4.40 12.87
CA GLU A 37 11.45 4.83 13.84
C GLU A 37 12.11 6.16 13.47
N ASN A 38 12.05 6.56 12.20
CA ASN A 38 12.64 7.79 11.70
C ASN A 38 11.76 9.02 11.97
N TYR A 39 10.46 8.84 12.23
CA TYR A 39 9.49 9.93 12.47
C TYR A 39 9.07 10.02 13.94
N LYS A 40 10.05 10.20 14.84
CA LYS A 40 9.78 10.28 16.29
C LYS A 40 8.95 11.50 16.70
N ASP A 41 9.00 12.57 15.92
CA ASP A 41 8.32 13.84 16.19
C ASP A 41 6.97 13.96 15.52
N CYS A 42 6.57 13.00 14.71
CA CYS A 42 5.28 12.92 14.06
C CYS A 42 4.58 11.59 14.36
N ILE A 43 3.32 11.65 14.76
CA ILE A 43 2.45 10.48 14.85
C ILE A 43 1.57 10.49 13.62
N GLU A 44 1.85 9.59 12.67
CA GLU A 44 1.04 9.44 11.47
C GLU A 44 -0.02 8.35 11.68
N THR A 45 -1.26 8.69 11.39
CA THR A 45 -2.42 7.81 11.49
C THR A 45 -3.20 7.84 10.18
N TRP A 46 -3.57 6.68 9.70
CA TRP A 46 -4.46 6.53 8.54
C TRP A 46 -5.76 5.92 8.99
N GLU A 47 -6.86 6.49 8.55
CA GLU A 47 -8.20 5.99 8.80
C GLU A 47 -8.86 5.66 7.47
N PHE A 48 -9.30 4.41 7.32
CA PHE A 48 -10.04 3.94 6.16
C PHE A 48 -11.52 3.83 6.53
N SER A 49 -12.35 4.55 5.79
CA SER A 49 -13.80 4.35 5.75
C SER A 49 -14.18 3.47 4.55
N GLU A 50 -15.47 3.37 4.26
CA GLU A 50 -15.97 2.61 3.11
C GLU A 50 -15.50 3.19 1.76
N ASP A 51 -15.29 4.49 1.68
CA ASP A 51 -15.06 5.24 0.44
C ASP A 51 -13.89 6.24 0.50
N ALA A 52 -13.35 6.51 1.69
CA ALA A 52 -12.30 7.49 1.89
C ALA A 52 -11.16 6.97 2.77
N MET A 53 -9.97 7.46 2.46
CA MET A 53 -8.76 7.28 3.24
C MET A 53 -8.32 8.65 3.78
N THR A 54 -8.24 8.78 5.10
CA THR A 54 -7.83 9.99 5.79
C THR A 54 -6.47 9.78 6.44
N GLN A 55 -5.51 10.61 6.09
CA GLN A 55 -4.17 10.63 6.68
C GLN A 55 -4.08 11.82 7.63
N SER A 56 -3.66 11.57 8.86
CA SER A 56 -3.43 12.60 9.88
C SER A 56 -2.02 12.50 10.40
N CYS A 57 -1.32 13.61 10.47
CA CYS A 57 0.01 13.72 11.06
C CYS A 57 -0.04 14.69 12.22
N GLU A 58 0.20 14.21 13.43
CA GLU A 58 0.31 15.00 14.65
C GLU A 58 1.79 15.33 14.90
N PHE A 59 2.14 16.60 14.79
CA PHE A 59 3.48 17.11 15.03
C PHE A 59 3.65 17.48 16.51
N LYS A 60 4.35 16.65 17.27
CA LYS A 60 4.50 16.79 18.73
C LYS A 60 5.17 18.10 19.15
N LEU A 61 6.17 18.56 18.37
CA LEU A 61 6.96 19.74 18.72
C LEU A 61 6.19 21.06 18.63
N ILE A 62 5.21 21.13 17.72
CA ILE A 62 4.43 22.35 17.47
C ILE A 62 2.96 22.19 17.88
N ASN A 63 2.59 21.02 18.38
CA ASN A 63 1.21 20.68 18.77
C ASN A 63 0.18 21.01 17.66
N ASP A 64 0.54 20.67 16.42
CA ASP A 64 -0.27 20.88 15.23
C ASP A 64 -0.68 19.55 14.60
N ILE A 65 -1.86 19.50 13.98
CA ILE A 65 -2.39 18.33 13.32
C ILE A 65 -2.72 18.69 11.88
N SER A 66 -2.02 18.03 10.96
CA SER A 66 -2.34 18.12 9.55
C SER A 66 -3.16 16.91 9.14
N THR A 67 -4.29 17.13 8.48
CA THR A 67 -5.20 16.06 8.04
C THR A 67 -5.51 16.22 6.56
N TYR A 68 -5.45 15.10 5.84
CA TYR A 68 -5.77 15.05 4.43
C TYR A 68 -6.62 13.81 4.12
N SER A 69 -7.78 14.03 3.51
CA SER A 69 -8.70 12.94 3.12
C SER A 69 -8.83 12.86 1.61
N ARG A 70 -8.95 11.64 1.10
CA ARG A 70 -9.12 11.37 -0.33
C ARG A 70 -9.99 10.13 -0.56
N PRO A 71 -10.82 10.14 -1.61
CA PRO A 71 -11.56 8.95 -2.01
C PRO A 71 -10.61 7.86 -2.52
N TYR A 72 -10.98 6.59 -2.27
CA TYR A 72 -10.23 5.44 -2.77
C TYR A 72 -11.16 4.29 -3.18
N TYR A 73 -10.61 3.35 -3.92
CA TYR A 73 -11.22 2.05 -4.14
C TYR A 73 -10.14 0.96 -4.17
N LEU A 74 -10.57 -0.27 -3.94
CA LEU A 74 -9.68 -1.44 -4.06
C LEU A 74 -9.72 -1.98 -5.49
N PHE A 75 -8.59 -2.41 -5.99
CA PHE A 75 -8.47 -3.00 -7.32
C PHE A 75 -7.44 -4.13 -7.32
N THR A 76 -7.63 -5.12 -8.17
CA THR A 76 -6.63 -6.19 -8.35
C THR A 76 -5.67 -5.78 -9.45
N GLY A 77 -4.44 -5.44 -9.06
CA GLY A 77 -3.43 -4.84 -9.95
C GLY A 77 -3.59 -3.32 -10.05
N ILE A 78 -2.99 -2.74 -11.09
CA ILE A 78 -2.99 -1.30 -11.34
C ILE A 78 -3.93 -1.01 -12.53
N PRO A 79 -4.99 -0.21 -12.34
CA PRO A 79 -5.90 0.10 -13.44
C PRO A 79 -5.24 1.02 -14.48
N SER A 80 -5.58 0.86 -15.74
CA SER A 80 -5.09 1.73 -16.83
C SER A 80 -5.65 3.15 -16.77
N LYS A 81 -6.80 3.34 -16.10
CA LYS A 81 -7.44 4.64 -15.87
C LYS A 81 -8.12 4.68 -14.51
N TYR A 82 -8.25 5.87 -13.95
CA TYR A 82 -9.02 6.08 -12.73
C TYR A 82 -10.51 5.93 -13.01
N VAL A 83 -11.23 5.21 -12.14
CA VAL A 83 -12.65 4.92 -12.28
C VAL A 83 -13.41 5.37 -11.05
N PRO A 84 -13.87 6.63 -10.98
CA PRO A 84 -14.55 7.18 -9.80
C PRO A 84 -15.78 6.39 -9.33
N SER A 85 -16.48 5.73 -10.25
CA SER A 85 -17.66 4.92 -9.91
C SER A 85 -17.34 3.67 -9.07
N LEU A 86 -16.07 3.30 -8.93
CA LEU A 86 -15.64 2.20 -8.07
C LEU A 86 -15.46 2.59 -6.61
N ILE A 87 -15.42 3.91 -6.31
CA ILE A 87 -15.29 4.40 -4.94
C ILE A 87 -16.46 3.89 -4.10
N GLY A 88 -16.15 3.26 -2.96
CA GLY A 88 -17.15 2.65 -2.08
C GLY A 88 -17.86 1.41 -2.65
N GLN A 89 -17.58 0.99 -3.88
CA GLN A 89 -18.26 -0.14 -4.53
C GLN A 89 -17.44 -1.43 -4.54
N THR A 90 -16.11 -1.34 -4.57
CA THR A 90 -15.23 -2.52 -4.60
C THR A 90 -15.12 -3.16 -3.23
N LYS A 91 -15.27 -4.50 -3.17
CA LYS A 91 -15.22 -5.26 -1.93
C LYS A 91 -13.83 -5.77 -1.56
N SER A 92 -12.97 -5.96 -2.55
CA SER A 92 -11.63 -6.51 -2.34
C SER A 92 -10.65 -6.05 -3.42
N GLY A 93 -9.37 -6.21 -3.17
CA GLY A 93 -8.30 -5.94 -4.12
C GLY A 93 -6.92 -6.11 -3.51
N THR A 94 -5.90 -6.04 -4.35
CA THR A 94 -4.48 -6.09 -3.95
C THR A 94 -3.86 -4.70 -3.86
N HIS A 95 -4.57 -3.67 -4.37
CA HIS A 95 -4.10 -2.28 -4.41
C HIS A 95 -5.18 -1.33 -3.92
N ILE A 96 -4.76 -0.32 -3.20
CA ILE A 96 -5.56 0.84 -2.78
C ILE A 96 -5.31 1.93 -3.82
N ILE A 97 -6.32 2.25 -4.62
CA ILE A 97 -6.21 3.19 -5.74
C ILE A 97 -6.83 4.53 -5.35
N TYR A 98 -6.12 5.61 -5.65
CA TYR A 98 -6.63 6.97 -5.48
C TYR A 98 -6.12 7.90 -6.58
N TYR A 99 -6.77 9.05 -6.75
CA TYR A 99 -6.37 10.06 -7.71
C TYR A 99 -5.66 11.22 -7.02
N ALA A 100 -4.46 11.53 -7.48
CA ALA A 100 -3.69 12.67 -6.98
C ALA A 100 -4.03 13.92 -7.80
N GLU A 101 -5.02 14.69 -7.34
CA GLU A 101 -5.57 15.86 -8.04
C GLU A 101 -4.51 16.87 -8.49
N LYS A 102 -3.56 17.19 -7.62
CA LYS A 102 -2.47 18.15 -7.93
C LYS A 102 -1.56 17.67 -9.05
N ARG A 103 -1.35 16.37 -9.16
CA ARG A 103 -0.46 15.74 -10.15
C ARG A 103 -1.21 15.22 -11.37
N LYS A 104 -2.55 15.11 -11.29
CA LYS A 104 -3.44 14.53 -12.30
C LYS A 104 -3.04 13.12 -12.73
N ILE A 105 -2.62 12.32 -11.77
CA ILE A 105 -2.20 10.92 -11.98
C ILE A 105 -2.91 9.97 -11.02
N ILE A 106 -3.03 8.72 -11.44
CA ILE A 106 -3.38 7.61 -10.56
C ILE A 106 -2.19 7.33 -9.65
N GLN A 107 -2.46 7.23 -8.37
CA GLN A 107 -1.53 6.71 -7.39
C GLN A 107 -2.11 5.49 -6.68
N TYR A 108 -1.25 4.66 -6.11
CA TYR A 108 -1.68 3.43 -5.47
C TYR A 108 -0.72 3.00 -4.37
N TYR A 109 -1.27 2.24 -3.44
CA TYR A 109 -0.51 1.44 -2.48
C TYR A 109 -0.81 -0.04 -2.74
N GLU A 110 0.23 -0.84 -2.88
CA GLU A 110 0.09 -2.29 -2.95
C GLU A 110 0.01 -2.87 -1.54
N VAL A 111 -0.95 -3.73 -1.29
CA VAL A 111 -1.07 -4.42 -0.01
C VAL A 111 -0.12 -5.61 -0.01
N MET A 112 0.95 -5.53 0.78
CA MET A 112 1.92 -6.62 0.93
C MET A 112 1.42 -7.68 1.89
N SER A 113 0.82 -7.27 2.99
CA SER A 113 0.21 -8.16 3.98
C SER A 113 -0.79 -7.44 4.87
N LEU A 114 -1.76 -8.20 5.37
CA LEU A 114 -2.68 -7.80 6.43
C LEU A 114 -2.88 -9.00 7.36
N LYS A 115 -2.21 -8.99 8.51
CA LYS A 115 -2.21 -10.07 9.50
C LYS A 115 -2.09 -9.52 10.91
N ASN A 116 -2.83 -10.11 11.86
CA ASN A 116 -2.66 -9.84 13.29
C ASN A 116 -2.65 -8.34 13.63
N ASP A 117 -3.60 -7.60 13.09
CA ASP A 117 -3.69 -6.14 13.26
C ASP A 117 -2.48 -5.36 12.72
N THR A 118 -1.70 -5.97 11.82
CA THR A 118 -0.59 -5.34 11.12
C THR A 118 -0.88 -5.24 9.62
N LEU A 119 -0.86 -4.03 9.09
CA LEU A 119 -1.00 -3.73 7.67
C LEU A 119 0.36 -3.29 7.11
N THR A 120 0.82 -3.95 6.05
CA THR A 120 2.04 -3.55 5.34
C THR A 120 1.68 -3.14 3.92
N LEU A 121 2.02 -1.91 3.57
CA LEU A 121 1.80 -1.32 2.25
C LEU A 121 3.14 -1.04 1.57
N ARG A 122 3.14 -1.08 0.25
CA ARG A 122 4.26 -0.67 -0.59
C ARG A 122 3.78 0.37 -1.59
N TYR A 123 4.54 1.44 -1.77
CA TYR A 123 4.31 2.38 -2.85
C TYR A 123 5.62 2.68 -3.58
N TYR A 124 5.49 3.10 -4.83
CA TYR A 124 6.61 3.55 -5.62
C TYR A 124 6.78 5.07 -5.42
N ALA A 125 7.92 5.45 -4.83
CA ALA A 125 8.29 6.85 -4.71
C ALA A 125 8.85 7.32 -6.05
N ASP A 126 8.13 8.23 -6.70
CA ASP A 126 8.54 8.84 -7.95
C ASP A 126 9.67 9.86 -7.69
N ASP A 127 10.63 9.91 -8.61
CA ASP A 127 11.88 10.67 -8.51
C ASP A 127 11.71 12.21 -8.58
N ALA A 128 10.50 12.71 -8.38
CA ALA A 128 10.17 14.13 -8.42
C ALA A 128 10.91 14.99 -7.38
N ILE A 129 11.72 14.40 -6.49
CA ILE A 129 12.41 15.08 -5.39
C ILE A 129 13.93 14.84 -5.42
N GLY A 130 14.49 14.27 -6.50
CA GLY A 130 15.95 14.05 -6.63
C GLY A 130 16.52 12.93 -5.76
N TRP A 131 15.68 12.04 -5.25
CA TRP A 131 16.06 10.81 -4.55
C TRP A 131 15.84 9.64 -5.51
N SER A 132 16.72 8.66 -5.48
CA SER A 132 16.62 7.50 -6.37
C SER A 132 15.22 6.87 -6.29
N ALA A 133 14.56 6.76 -7.45
CA ALA A 133 13.28 6.08 -7.58
C ALA A 133 13.33 4.70 -6.95
N GLY A 134 12.39 4.38 -6.08
CA GLY A 134 12.38 3.12 -5.36
C GLY A 134 11.06 2.84 -4.65
N TYR A 135 10.93 1.60 -4.20
CA TYR A 135 9.78 1.21 -3.37
C TYR A 135 10.00 1.62 -1.92
N VAL A 136 8.96 2.19 -1.33
CA VAL A 136 8.89 2.46 0.10
C VAL A 136 7.87 1.51 0.72
N VAL A 137 8.26 0.90 1.84
CA VAL A 137 7.39 -0.01 2.60
C VAL A 137 6.94 0.71 3.86
N LEU A 138 5.64 0.74 4.08
CA LEU A 138 4.99 1.31 5.25
C LEU A 138 4.36 0.19 6.07
N THR A 139 4.60 0.18 7.37
CA THR A 139 4.00 -0.78 8.30
C THR A 139 3.15 -0.06 9.33
N PHE A 140 1.93 -0.53 9.49
CA PHE A 140 0.95 0.06 10.39
C PHE A 140 0.45 -0.97 11.40
N LEU A 141 0.14 -0.50 12.61
CA LEU A 141 -0.63 -1.26 13.60
C LEU A 141 -2.05 -0.70 13.69
N ARG A 142 -3.01 -1.60 13.82
CA ARG A 142 -4.40 -1.21 14.08
C ARG A 142 -4.52 -0.54 15.43
N VAL A 143 -5.15 0.61 15.45
CA VAL A 143 -5.53 1.29 16.71
C VAL A 143 -6.79 0.60 17.25
N LYS A 144 -6.72 0.07 18.46
CA LYS A 144 -7.87 -0.48 19.18
C LYS A 144 -8.51 0.65 19.97
N GLU A 145 -9.80 0.84 19.77
CA GLU A 145 -10.60 1.75 20.59
C GLU A 145 -10.81 1.16 21.98
#